data_d2acd487e4c65ad339172c4bdcec8052
#
_entry.id   d2acd487e4c65ad339172c4bdcec8052
#
_cell.length_a   1.000
_cell.length_b   1.000
_cell.length_c   1.000
_cell.angle_alpha   90.00
_cell.angle_beta   90.00
_cell.angle_gamma   90.00
#
_symmetry.space_group_name_H-M   'P 1'
#
loop_
_entity.id
_entity.type
_entity.pdbx_description
1 polymer ?
#
loop_
_entity_poly.entity_id
_entity_poly.type
_entity_poly.pdbx_seq_one_letter_code
_entity_poly.pdbx_strand_id
1 'polypeptide(L)'
;MSNNKFKILIVEDEANILSFIKANLEISDYQVICAETCALGMMMYASYHPNLIVLDLGLPDRDGLSLIQDVREADTVPIIVLSARSGEMDKVEALDLGANDYITKPFGTEELMARIRAVLRSHRYSEKNDGNHIGKFQFQDLMIDYDKRQVLVDGKEIELTQTEYNILAFLSVHAGKVLTYAAIIQAVWGYSDYGSVKKLQVNMKNIRKKMGVTPGEKRYIVNELGVGYRMLAEDEE
;
A
#
# COMPACT_ATOMS: atom_id res chain seq x y z
N MET A 1 -14.29 -27.17 -8.75
CA MET A 1 -13.64 -26.00 -9.35
C MET A 1 -13.21 -25.10 -8.20
N SER A 2 -11.91 -24.94 -7.99
CA SER A 2 -11.38 -24.08 -6.92
C SER A 2 -11.74 -22.62 -7.26
N ASN A 3 -12.63 -22.05 -6.46
CA ASN A 3 -13.09 -20.67 -6.64
C ASN A 3 -12.02 -19.72 -6.04
N ASN A 4 -10.89 -19.57 -6.73
CA ASN A 4 -9.75 -18.79 -6.28
C ASN A 4 -9.88 -17.30 -6.70
N LYS A 5 -11.10 -16.76 -6.52
CA LYS A 5 -11.37 -15.34 -6.79
C LYS A 5 -10.83 -14.48 -5.67
N PHE A 6 -10.27 -13.31 -6.01
CA PHE A 6 -9.92 -12.33 -4.99
C PHE A 6 -11.16 -11.85 -4.26
N LYS A 7 -11.08 -11.84 -2.93
CA LYS A 7 -12.12 -11.31 -2.04
C LYS A 7 -11.84 -9.83 -1.80
N ILE A 8 -12.83 -9.00 -2.05
CA ILE A 8 -12.76 -7.56 -1.78
C ILE A 8 -13.83 -7.22 -0.74
N LEU A 9 -13.41 -6.65 0.38
CA LEU A 9 -14.30 -6.09 1.38
C LEU A 9 -14.56 -4.63 1.04
N ILE A 10 -15.84 -4.24 0.92
CA ILE A 10 -16.28 -2.85 0.79
C ILE A 10 -16.88 -2.45 2.13
N VAL A 11 -16.40 -1.34 2.69
CA VAL A 11 -16.96 -0.72 3.89
C VAL A 11 -17.46 0.67 3.48
N GLU A 12 -18.80 0.80 3.31
CA GLU A 12 -19.47 1.96 2.73
C GLU A 12 -20.93 1.96 3.19
N ASP A 13 -21.42 3.05 3.77
CA ASP A 13 -22.79 3.16 4.30
C ASP A 13 -23.80 3.65 3.27
N GLU A 14 -23.37 4.37 2.22
CA GLU A 14 -24.25 4.82 1.14
C GLU A 14 -24.65 3.65 0.23
N ALA A 15 -25.88 3.13 0.38
CA ALA A 15 -26.38 1.96 -0.35
C ALA A 15 -26.23 2.06 -1.88
N ASN A 16 -26.36 3.25 -2.46
CA ASN A 16 -26.20 3.46 -3.90
C ASN A 16 -24.74 3.28 -4.34
N ILE A 17 -23.79 3.82 -3.56
CA ILE A 17 -22.35 3.70 -3.83
C ILE A 17 -21.91 2.27 -3.63
N LEU A 18 -22.31 1.65 -2.51
CA LEU A 18 -22.04 0.25 -2.21
C LEU A 18 -22.52 -0.68 -3.35
N SER A 19 -23.79 -0.53 -3.77
CA SER A 19 -24.39 -1.34 -4.84
C SER A 19 -23.67 -1.13 -6.17
N PHE A 20 -23.29 0.11 -6.47
CA PHE A 20 -22.57 0.45 -7.69
C PHE A 20 -21.17 -0.18 -7.72
N ILE A 21 -20.39 -0.07 -6.65
CA ILE A 21 -19.06 -0.67 -6.55
C ILE A 21 -19.16 -2.20 -6.60
N LYS A 22 -20.09 -2.78 -5.85
CA LYS A 22 -20.32 -4.23 -5.80
C LYS A 22 -20.60 -4.78 -7.19
N ALA A 23 -21.56 -4.20 -7.94
CA ALA A 23 -21.91 -4.66 -9.28
C ALA A 23 -20.72 -4.67 -10.24
N ASN A 24 -19.89 -3.62 -10.24
CA ASN A 24 -18.71 -3.52 -11.10
C ASN A 24 -17.61 -4.54 -10.72
N LEU A 25 -17.43 -4.80 -9.43
CA LEU A 25 -16.48 -5.81 -8.96
C LEU A 25 -16.94 -7.23 -9.29
N GLU A 26 -18.24 -7.54 -9.14
CA GLU A 26 -18.81 -8.85 -9.47
C GLU A 26 -18.73 -9.14 -10.98
N ILE A 27 -18.99 -8.14 -11.83
CA ILE A 27 -18.81 -8.24 -13.29
C ILE A 27 -17.33 -8.52 -13.63
N SER A 28 -16.40 -7.99 -12.83
CA SER A 28 -14.96 -8.20 -13.02
C SER A 28 -14.43 -9.47 -12.32
N ASP A 29 -15.32 -10.38 -11.93
CA ASP A 29 -15.04 -11.71 -11.39
C ASP A 29 -14.39 -11.70 -9.99
N TYR A 30 -14.59 -10.63 -9.20
CA TYR A 30 -14.22 -10.58 -7.79
C TYR A 30 -15.32 -11.18 -6.89
N GLN A 31 -14.93 -11.72 -5.75
CA GLN A 31 -15.85 -12.04 -4.66
C GLN A 31 -15.99 -10.81 -3.77
N VAL A 32 -17.20 -10.31 -3.59
CA VAL A 32 -17.46 -9.07 -2.84
C VAL A 32 -18.09 -9.38 -1.48
N ILE A 33 -17.56 -8.74 -0.46
CA ILE A 33 -18.07 -8.73 0.91
C ILE A 33 -18.42 -7.29 1.23
N CYS A 34 -19.56 -7.04 1.84
CA CYS A 34 -20.06 -5.69 2.12
C CYS A 34 -20.25 -5.48 3.62
N ALA A 35 -19.95 -4.27 4.08
CA ALA A 35 -20.21 -3.78 5.42
C ALA A 35 -20.63 -2.31 5.36
N GLU A 36 -21.56 -1.89 6.22
CA GLU A 36 -22.10 -0.52 6.25
C GLU A 36 -21.57 0.29 7.44
N THR A 37 -20.73 -0.33 8.28
CA THR A 37 -20.14 0.30 9.48
C THR A 37 -18.71 -0.20 9.69
N CYS A 38 -17.88 0.54 10.40
CA CYS A 38 -16.56 0.09 10.82
C CYS A 38 -16.62 -1.21 11.63
N ALA A 39 -17.56 -1.31 12.58
CA ALA A 39 -17.71 -2.49 13.42
C ALA A 39 -18.01 -3.74 12.60
N LEU A 40 -18.95 -3.66 11.66
CA LEU A 40 -19.27 -4.74 10.74
C LEU A 40 -18.08 -5.03 9.81
N GLY A 41 -17.40 -3.98 9.32
CA GLY A 41 -16.19 -4.10 8.50
C GLY A 41 -15.10 -4.92 9.17
N MET A 42 -14.79 -4.64 10.43
CA MET A 42 -13.81 -5.41 11.21
C MET A 42 -14.23 -6.86 11.43
N MET A 43 -15.52 -7.12 11.69
CA MET A 43 -16.04 -8.47 11.83
C MET A 43 -15.92 -9.26 10.50
N MET A 44 -16.25 -8.62 9.38
CA MET A 44 -16.14 -9.24 8.05
C MET A 44 -14.67 -9.45 7.66
N TYR A 45 -13.79 -8.50 7.97
CA TYR A 45 -12.35 -8.63 7.78
C TYR A 45 -11.81 -9.87 8.52
N ALA A 46 -12.11 -9.99 9.81
CA ALA A 46 -11.65 -11.12 10.62
C ALA A 46 -12.21 -12.48 10.17
N SER A 47 -13.44 -12.51 9.64
CA SER A 47 -14.11 -13.75 9.24
C SER A 47 -13.74 -14.23 7.84
N TYR A 48 -13.51 -13.32 6.90
CA TYR A 48 -13.37 -13.66 5.48
C TYR A 48 -11.95 -13.50 4.94
N HIS A 49 -11.06 -12.83 5.67
CA HIS A 49 -9.68 -12.56 5.25
C HIS A 49 -9.62 -12.03 3.81
N PRO A 50 -10.11 -10.81 3.54
CA PRO A 50 -10.14 -10.24 2.21
C PRO A 50 -8.73 -9.95 1.69
N ASN A 51 -8.58 -9.96 0.37
CA ASN A 51 -7.32 -9.62 -0.29
C ASN A 51 -7.14 -8.10 -0.50
N LEU A 52 -8.21 -7.34 -0.32
CA LEU A 52 -8.23 -5.88 -0.42
C LEU A 52 -9.46 -5.33 0.31
N ILE A 53 -9.30 -4.18 0.95
CA ILE A 53 -10.38 -3.41 1.56
C ILE A 53 -10.57 -2.11 0.77
N VAL A 54 -11.80 -1.81 0.38
CA VAL A 54 -12.26 -0.51 -0.12
C VAL A 54 -13.03 0.14 1.02
N LEU A 55 -12.60 1.30 1.50
CA LEU A 55 -13.05 1.90 2.74
C LEU A 55 -13.50 3.34 2.55
N ASP A 56 -14.74 3.65 2.92
CA ASP A 56 -15.13 5.05 3.18
C ASP A 56 -14.67 5.50 4.57
N LEU A 57 -14.31 6.77 4.68
CA LEU A 57 -13.98 7.40 5.96
C LEU A 57 -15.21 7.92 6.71
N GLY A 58 -16.28 8.26 5.98
CA GLY A 58 -17.48 8.90 6.51
C GLY A 58 -18.52 7.93 7.08
N LEU A 59 -18.09 6.89 7.79
CA LEU A 59 -18.98 5.85 8.30
C LEU A 59 -19.79 6.32 9.53
N PRO A 60 -21.00 5.77 9.76
CA PRO A 60 -21.93 6.29 10.75
C PRO A 60 -21.56 5.97 12.21
N ASP A 61 -20.77 4.94 12.46
CA ASP A 61 -20.41 4.50 13.81
C ASP A 61 -19.09 5.10 14.31
N ARG A 62 -18.09 5.25 13.44
CA ARG A 62 -16.81 5.88 13.74
C ARG A 62 -16.05 6.26 12.47
N ASP A 63 -15.05 7.13 12.58
CA ASP A 63 -14.20 7.52 11.46
C ASP A 63 -13.46 6.30 10.87
N GLY A 64 -13.50 6.14 9.56
CA GLY A 64 -12.81 5.05 8.86
C GLY A 64 -11.30 5.04 9.05
N LEU A 65 -10.67 6.17 9.40
CA LEU A 65 -9.25 6.21 9.78
C LEU A 65 -8.94 5.26 10.94
N SER A 66 -9.88 5.12 11.90
CA SER A 66 -9.71 4.16 13.00
C SER A 66 -9.69 2.71 12.53
N LEU A 67 -10.44 2.36 11.48
CA LEU A 67 -10.40 1.02 10.90
C LEU A 67 -9.04 0.73 10.23
N ILE A 68 -8.43 1.74 9.60
CA ILE A 68 -7.07 1.60 9.06
C ILE A 68 -6.10 1.25 10.19
N GLN A 69 -6.15 1.98 11.31
CA GLN A 69 -5.29 1.72 12.47
C GLN A 69 -5.50 0.30 13.02
N ASP A 70 -6.76 -0.09 13.29
CA ASP A 70 -7.08 -1.42 13.81
C ASP A 70 -6.56 -2.54 12.90
N VAL A 71 -6.74 -2.41 11.58
CA VAL A 71 -6.23 -3.40 10.61
C VAL A 71 -4.70 -3.41 10.62
N ARG A 72 -4.04 -2.27 10.72
CA ARG A 72 -2.57 -2.17 10.70
C ARG A 72 -1.88 -2.67 11.96
N GLU A 73 -2.62 -2.79 13.08
CA GLU A 73 -2.12 -3.50 14.27
C GLU A 73 -1.94 -5.01 14.04
N ALA A 74 -2.68 -5.60 13.10
CA ALA A 74 -2.74 -7.04 12.89
C ALA A 74 -2.24 -7.51 11.51
N ASP A 75 -2.32 -6.67 10.47
CA ASP A 75 -2.14 -7.12 9.08
C ASP A 75 -1.69 -5.97 8.15
N THR A 76 -1.15 -6.40 7.00
CA THR A 76 -0.71 -5.52 5.90
C THR A 76 -1.64 -5.56 4.69
N VAL A 77 -2.85 -6.15 4.83
CA VAL A 77 -3.84 -6.23 3.75
C VAL A 77 -4.03 -4.87 3.07
N PRO A 78 -4.06 -4.80 1.73
CA PRO A 78 -4.20 -3.53 1.02
C PRO A 78 -5.51 -2.82 1.34
N ILE A 79 -5.44 -1.49 1.57
CA ILE A 79 -6.60 -0.63 1.81
C ILE A 79 -6.59 0.50 0.79
N ILE A 80 -7.70 0.65 0.05
CA ILE A 80 -7.99 1.81 -0.79
C ILE A 80 -9.08 2.63 -0.12
N VAL A 81 -8.78 3.88 0.19
CA VAL A 81 -9.75 4.82 0.77
C VAL A 81 -10.58 5.45 -0.35
N LEU A 82 -11.91 5.47 -0.17
CA LEU A 82 -12.86 6.27 -0.95
C LEU A 82 -13.47 7.30 -0.04
N SER A 83 -13.33 8.60 -0.32
CA SER A 83 -13.88 9.61 0.60
C SER A 83 -14.29 10.89 -0.11
N ALA A 84 -15.32 11.55 0.41
CA ALA A 84 -15.70 12.91 0.02
C ALA A 84 -14.71 13.97 0.54
N ARG A 85 -13.86 13.62 1.51
CA ARG A 85 -12.82 14.52 2.02
C ARG A 85 -11.77 14.72 0.95
N SER A 86 -11.65 15.95 0.42
CA SER A 86 -10.71 16.28 -0.68
C SER A 86 -9.47 17.01 -0.20
N GLY A 87 -9.38 17.32 1.09
CA GLY A 87 -8.26 18.04 1.70
C GLY A 87 -6.93 17.29 1.55
N GLU A 88 -5.85 18.03 1.35
CA GLU A 88 -4.52 17.43 1.27
C GLU A 88 -4.14 16.74 2.59
N MET A 89 -4.53 17.34 3.71
CA MET A 89 -4.26 16.78 5.04
C MET A 89 -4.96 15.44 5.27
N ASP A 90 -6.23 15.32 4.87
CA ASP A 90 -6.97 14.06 5.00
C ASP A 90 -6.31 12.91 4.23
N LYS A 91 -5.82 13.23 3.01
CA LYS A 91 -5.11 12.25 2.18
C LYS A 91 -3.78 11.82 2.80
N VAL A 92 -3.03 12.80 3.32
CA VAL A 92 -1.74 12.55 3.99
C VAL A 92 -1.97 11.69 5.23
N GLU A 93 -2.97 12.02 6.05
CA GLU A 93 -3.28 11.27 7.26
C GLU A 93 -3.64 9.81 6.97
N ALA A 94 -4.55 9.57 6.02
CA ALA A 94 -4.91 8.21 5.64
C ALA A 94 -3.71 7.38 5.12
N LEU A 95 -2.84 8.00 4.30
CA LEU A 95 -1.63 7.37 3.79
C LEU A 95 -0.58 7.15 4.88
N ASP A 96 -0.41 8.09 5.80
CA ASP A 96 0.49 7.96 6.96
C ASP A 96 0.04 6.84 7.90
N LEU A 97 -1.28 6.61 8.03
CA LEU A 97 -1.87 5.49 8.77
C LEU A 97 -1.74 4.15 8.04
N GLY A 98 -1.31 4.15 6.77
CA GLY A 98 -1.00 2.94 6.03
C GLY A 98 -2.00 2.55 4.94
N ALA A 99 -2.91 3.45 4.53
CA ALA A 99 -3.68 3.23 3.31
C ALA A 99 -2.75 3.12 2.08
N ASN A 100 -3.07 2.22 1.16
CA ASN A 100 -2.28 2.00 -0.04
C ASN A 100 -2.59 3.02 -1.14
N ASP A 101 -3.83 3.50 -1.19
CA ASP A 101 -4.29 4.49 -2.14
C ASP A 101 -5.46 5.31 -1.55
N TYR A 102 -5.71 6.47 -2.15
CA TYR A 102 -6.79 7.38 -1.76
C TYR A 102 -7.48 7.94 -3.01
N ILE A 103 -8.79 7.77 -3.08
CA ILE A 103 -9.63 8.23 -4.19
C ILE A 103 -10.68 9.17 -3.62
N THR A 104 -10.81 10.36 -4.22
CA THR A 104 -11.85 11.32 -3.81
C THR A 104 -13.16 11.05 -4.53
N LYS A 105 -14.28 11.10 -3.79
CA LYS A 105 -15.63 11.13 -4.35
C LYS A 105 -15.92 12.53 -4.93
N PRO A 106 -16.58 12.65 -6.13
CA PRO A 106 -17.01 11.55 -7.00
C PRO A 106 -15.85 10.96 -7.81
N PHE A 107 -15.90 9.66 -8.08
CA PHE A 107 -14.89 8.92 -8.83
C PHE A 107 -15.49 8.22 -10.06
N GLY A 108 -14.65 7.97 -11.06
CA GLY A 108 -15.01 7.16 -12.22
C GLY A 108 -14.86 5.66 -11.94
N THR A 109 -15.77 4.84 -12.52
CA THR A 109 -15.68 3.37 -12.41
C THR A 109 -14.35 2.85 -12.90
N GLU A 110 -13.89 3.31 -14.06
CA GLU A 110 -12.64 2.88 -14.68
C GLU A 110 -11.42 3.23 -13.80
N GLU A 111 -11.44 4.39 -13.14
CA GLU A 111 -10.40 4.80 -12.22
C GLU A 111 -10.34 3.85 -11.02
N LEU A 112 -11.46 3.61 -10.34
CA LEU A 112 -11.54 2.71 -9.21
C LEU A 112 -11.05 1.31 -9.58
N MET A 113 -11.54 0.76 -10.69
CA MET A 113 -11.16 -0.57 -11.17
C MET A 113 -9.69 -0.66 -11.56
N ALA A 114 -9.12 0.39 -12.15
CA ALA A 114 -7.70 0.45 -12.49
C ALA A 114 -6.83 0.44 -11.22
N ARG A 115 -7.21 1.18 -10.19
CA ARG A 115 -6.51 1.25 -8.90
C ARG A 115 -6.58 -0.07 -8.13
N ILE A 116 -7.76 -0.71 -8.09
CA ILE A 116 -7.95 -2.05 -7.50
C ILE A 116 -7.03 -3.06 -8.19
N ARG A 117 -7.03 -3.09 -9.55
CA ARG A 117 -6.14 -3.99 -10.31
C ARG A 117 -4.67 -3.70 -10.02
N ALA A 118 -4.28 -2.44 -9.92
CA ALA A 118 -2.90 -2.05 -9.64
C ALA A 118 -2.45 -2.50 -8.25
N VAL A 119 -3.28 -2.27 -7.22
CA VAL A 119 -2.99 -2.66 -5.84
C VAL A 119 -2.93 -4.19 -5.70
N LEU A 120 -3.91 -4.91 -6.26
CA LEU A 120 -3.91 -6.38 -6.24
C LEU A 120 -2.75 -6.97 -7.06
N ARG A 121 -2.37 -6.36 -8.19
CA ARG A 121 -1.20 -6.77 -8.96
C ARG A 121 0.09 -6.58 -8.18
N SER A 122 0.27 -5.45 -7.54
CA SER A 122 1.41 -5.17 -6.66
C SER A 122 1.50 -6.20 -5.54
N HIS A 123 0.38 -6.58 -4.94
CA HIS A 123 0.30 -7.66 -3.95
C HIS A 123 0.66 -9.03 -4.56
N ARG A 124 0.18 -9.34 -5.77
CA ARG A 124 0.52 -10.58 -6.49
C ARG A 124 1.98 -10.65 -6.94
N TYR A 125 2.55 -9.52 -7.34
CA TYR A 125 3.99 -9.48 -7.67
C TYR A 125 4.83 -9.75 -6.43
N SER A 126 4.34 -9.36 -5.27
CA SER A 126 4.92 -9.71 -4.00
C SER A 126 4.83 -11.21 -3.68
N GLU A 127 3.71 -11.87 -4.03
CA GLU A 127 3.52 -13.33 -3.84
C GLU A 127 4.13 -14.18 -4.95
N LYS A 128 4.24 -13.65 -6.18
CA LYS A 128 4.73 -14.39 -7.36
C LYS A 128 6.15 -14.07 -7.78
N ASN A 129 6.76 -13.01 -7.27
CA ASN A 129 8.19 -12.75 -7.49
C ASN A 129 9.10 -13.63 -6.62
N ASP A 130 8.61 -14.76 -6.16
CA ASP A 130 9.42 -15.90 -5.70
C ASP A 130 10.40 -16.44 -6.77
N GLY A 131 10.34 -15.94 -7.99
CA GLY A 131 11.13 -16.46 -9.10
C GLY A 131 12.39 -15.67 -9.49
N ASN A 132 12.58 -14.42 -9.05
CA ASN A 132 13.70 -13.60 -9.53
C ASN A 132 14.49 -12.85 -8.46
N HIS A 133 14.14 -13.00 -7.18
CA HIS A 133 14.91 -12.46 -6.06
C HIS A 133 15.18 -13.53 -5.02
N ILE A 134 15.85 -14.61 -5.47
CA ILE A 134 16.36 -15.66 -4.57
C ILE A 134 17.50 -15.04 -3.78
N GLY A 135 17.29 -14.83 -2.49
CA GLY A 135 18.34 -14.39 -1.60
C GLY A 135 17.98 -13.22 -0.68
N LYS A 136 19.03 -12.58 -0.21
CA LYS A 136 18.96 -11.47 0.74
C LYS A 136 19.71 -10.27 0.19
N PHE A 137 19.15 -9.08 0.42
CA PHE A 137 19.90 -7.84 0.30
C PHE A 137 20.47 -7.49 1.67
N GLN A 138 21.72 -7.09 1.72
CA GLN A 138 22.35 -6.60 2.94
C GLN A 138 23.17 -5.35 2.63
N PHE A 139 22.99 -4.33 3.43
CA PHE A 139 23.78 -3.12 3.40
C PHE A 139 23.89 -2.57 4.83
N GLN A 140 25.09 -2.49 5.36
CA GLN A 140 25.34 -2.15 6.77
C GLN A 140 24.53 -3.09 7.69
N ASP A 141 23.68 -2.53 8.54
CA ASP A 141 22.79 -3.24 9.46
C ASP A 141 21.36 -3.47 8.92
N LEU A 142 21.06 -3.03 7.68
CA LEU A 142 19.82 -3.33 6.98
C LEU A 142 19.94 -4.68 6.27
N MET A 143 19.02 -5.59 6.55
CA MET A 143 18.86 -6.85 5.84
C MET A 143 17.41 -6.98 5.32
N ILE A 144 17.26 -7.35 4.06
CA ILE A 144 15.97 -7.68 3.43
C ILE A 144 16.05 -9.12 2.97
N ASP A 145 15.25 -10.00 3.57
CA ASP A 145 15.06 -11.37 3.15
C ASP A 145 13.84 -11.42 2.23
N TYR A 146 14.07 -11.54 0.93
CA TYR A 146 12.99 -11.51 -0.06
C TYR A 146 12.09 -12.74 0.03
N ASP A 147 12.66 -13.91 0.37
CA ASP A 147 11.94 -15.18 0.46
C ASP A 147 10.94 -15.16 1.62
N LYS A 148 11.36 -14.56 2.75
CA LYS A 148 10.52 -14.40 3.94
C LYS A 148 9.74 -13.10 3.98
N ARG A 149 10.00 -12.20 3.02
CA ARG A 149 9.48 -10.82 3.03
C ARG A 149 9.75 -10.07 4.34
N GLN A 150 10.88 -10.34 4.94
CA GLN A 150 11.29 -9.82 6.24
C GLN A 150 12.34 -8.72 6.07
N VAL A 151 12.19 -7.65 6.82
CA VAL A 151 13.16 -6.55 6.86
C VAL A 151 13.69 -6.41 8.28
N LEU A 152 15.00 -6.46 8.44
CA LEU A 152 15.66 -6.27 9.72
C LEU A 152 16.56 -5.04 9.65
N VAL A 153 16.59 -4.29 10.75
CA VAL A 153 17.53 -3.20 11.00
C VAL A 153 18.17 -3.45 12.35
N ASP A 154 19.49 -3.51 12.41
CA ASP A 154 20.24 -3.87 13.62
C ASP A 154 19.77 -5.22 14.21
N GLY A 155 19.48 -6.19 13.33
CA GLY A 155 18.99 -7.52 13.70
C GLY A 155 17.55 -7.57 14.23
N LYS A 156 16.84 -6.44 14.29
CA LYS A 156 15.44 -6.36 14.73
C LYS A 156 14.53 -6.22 13.52
N GLU A 157 13.47 -7.02 13.52
CA GLU A 157 12.44 -6.93 12.48
C GLU A 157 11.68 -5.63 12.59
N ILE A 158 11.45 -4.96 11.43
CA ILE A 158 10.61 -3.79 11.32
C ILE A 158 9.35 -4.11 10.53
N GLU A 159 8.21 -3.66 11.02
CA GLU A 159 6.92 -3.89 10.37
C GLU A 159 6.65 -2.82 9.30
N LEU A 160 6.62 -3.25 8.05
CA LEU A 160 6.28 -2.41 6.91
C LEU A 160 4.90 -2.78 6.37
N THR A 161 4.14 -1.78 5.91
CA THR A 161 2.94 -2.06 5.11
C THR A 161 3.37 -2.67 3.76
N GLN A 162 2.41 -3.29 3.07
CA GLN A 162 2.67 -3.89 1.75
C GLN A 162 3.31 -2.89 0.77
N THR A 163 2.80 -1.65 0.73
CA THR A 163 3.33 -0.59 -0.15
C THR A 163 4.75 -0.19 0.23
N GLU A 164 5.01 0.01 1.52
CA GLU A 164 6.34 0.35 2.03
C GLU A 164 7.36 -0.75 1.72
N TYR A 165 6.98 -2.02 1.94
CA TYR A 165 7.82 -3.15 1.56
C TYR A 165 8.11 -3.18 0.06
N ASN A 166 7.09 -3.01 -0.80
CA ASN A 166 7.28 -3.01 -2.25
C ASN A 166 8.21 -1.89 -2.73
N ILE A 167 8.10 -0.70 -2.13
CA ILE A 167 9.02 0.42 -2.43
C ILE A 167 10.44 0.03 -2.02
N LEU A 168 10.63 -0.46 -0.79
CA LEU A 168 11.94 -0.81 -0.26
C LEU A 168 12.58 -1.95 -1.05
N ALA A 169 11.82 -3.01 -1.37
CA ALA A 169 12.27 -4.14 -2.17
C ALA A 169 12.65 -3.70 -3.60
N PHE A 170 11.85 -2.83 -4.23
CA PHE A 170 12.18 -2.31 -5.56
C PHE A 170 13.45 -1.47 -5.55
N LEU A 171 13.67 -0.65 -4.52
CA LEU A 171 14.90 0.12 -4.36
C LEU A 171 16.11 -0.77 -4.12
N SER A 172 15.97 -1.80 -3.28
CA SER A 172 17.11 -2.68 -2.92
C SER A 172 17.56 -3.58 -4.07
N VAL A 173 16.63 -4.04 -4.89
CA VAL A 173 16.97 -4.79 -6.13
C VAL A 173 17.78 -3.94 -7.11
N HIS A 174 17.58 -2.64 -7.08
CA HIS A 174 18.28 -1.69 -7.94
C HIS A 174 19.30 -0.83 -7.17
N ALA A 175 19.82 -1.37 -6.04
CA ALA A 175 20.78 -0.65 -5.21
C ALA A 175 21.95 -0.09 -6.05
N GLY A 176 22.46 1.06 -5.67
CA GLY A 176 23.47 1.82 -6.42
C GLY A 176 22.93 2.65 -7.59
N LYS A 177 21.68 2.41 -8.06
CA LYS A 177 21.09 3.12 -9.19
C LYS A 177 20.10 4.19 -8.74
N VAL A 178 20.13 5.33 -9.43
CA VAL A 178 19.10 6.37 -9.25
C VAL A 178 17.82 5.93 -9.94
N LEU A 179 16.74 5.78 -9.17
CA LEU A 179 15.41 5.47 -9.67
C LEU A 179 14.55 6.73 -9.67
N THR A 180 13.97 7.06 -10.81
CA THR A 180 13.09 8.23 -10.93
C THR A 180 11.79 8.01 -10.17
N TYR A 181 11.15 9.11 -9.73
CA TYR A 181 9.81 9.04 -9.14
C TYR A 181 8.84 8.25 -10.03
N ALA A 182 8.86 8.53 -11.34
CA ALA A 182 7.99 7.82 -12.30
C ALA A 182 8.27 6.30 -12.35
N ALA A 183 9.53 5.89 -12.33
CA ALA A 183 9.90 4.47 -12.34
C ALA A 183 9.42 3.74 -11.08
N ILE A 184 9.61 4.34 -9.90
CA ILE A 184 9.16 3.77 -8.62
C ILE A 184 7.63 3.70 -8.58
N ILE A 185 6.95 4.79 -8.95
CA ILE A 185 5.49 4.88 -8.98
C ILE A 185 4.91 3.81 -9.92
N GLN A 186 5.47 3.70 -11.14
CA GLN A 186 5.03 2.70 -12.09
C GLN A 186 5.24 1.27 -11.59
N ALA A 187 6.38 0.99 -10.94
CA ALA A 187 6.67 -0.33 -10.41
C ALA A 187 5.73 -0.72 -9.25
N VAL A 188 5.46 0.23 -8.33
CA VAL A 188 4.71 -0.05 -7.10
C VAL A 188 3.19 0.02 -7.32
N TRP A 189 2.70 1.03 -8.07
CA TRP A 189 1.27 1.24 -8.28
C TRP A 189 0.78 0.90 -9.68
N GLY A 190 1.66 0.83 -10.68
CA GLY A 190 1.31 0.52 -12.06
C GLY A 190 0.60 1.64 -12.81
N TYR A 191 0.46 2.82 -12.21
CA TYR A 191 -0.11 4.03 -12.80
C TYR A 191 0.54 5.27 -12.18
N SER A 192 0.38 6.42 -12.83
CA SER A 192 0.82 7.72 -12.30
C SER A 192 -0.31 8.73 -12.46
N ASP A 193 -0.60 9.45 -11.38
CA ASP A 193 -1.56 10.54 -11.33
C ASP A 193 -0.92 11.79 -10.69
N TYR A 194 -1.68 12.88 -10.60
CA TYR A 194 -1.20 14.15 -10.05
C TYR A 194 -0.70 14.04 -8.60
N GLY A 195 -1.24 13.09 -7.80
CA GLY A 195 -0.88 12.87 -6.39
C GLY A 195 0.20 11.81 -6.16
N SER A 196 0.61 11.08 -7.20
CA SER A 196 1.47 9.89 -7.04
C SER A 196 2.84 10.20 -6.44
N VAL A 197 3.44 11.35 -6.77
CA VAL A 197 4.74 11.74 -6.19
C VAL A 197 4.59 12.04 -4.69
N LYS A 198 3.52 12.73 -4.29
CA LYS A 198 3.26 13.01 -2.87
C LYS A 198 3.04 11.72 -2.08
N LYS A 199 2.25 10.80 -2.64
CA LYS A 199 2.03 9.46 -2.06
C LYS A 199 3.35 8.71 -1.85
N LEU A 200 4.23 8.70 -2.85
CA LEU A 200 5.56 8.09 -2.72
C LEU A 200 6.40 8.76 -1.62
N GLN A 201 6.37 10.11 -1.54
CA GLN A 201 7.11 10.85 -0.52
C GLN A 201 6.63 10.53 0.91
N VAL A 202 5.32 10.39 1.11
CA VAL A 202 4.72 9.99 2.40
C VAL A 202 5.20 8.60 2.79
N ASN A 203 5.08 7.61 1.90
CA ASN A 203 5.56 6.26 2.18
C ASN A 203 7.07 6.24 2.46
N MET A 204 7.86 7.02 1.73
CA MET A 204 9.31 7.13 1.97
C MET A 204 9.65 7.71 3.34
N LYS A 205 8.89 8.71 3.80
CA LYS A 205 9.00 9.26 5.16
C LYS A 205 8.73 8.18 6.20
N ASN A 206 7.68 7.38 6.00
CA ASN A 206 7.28 6.31 6.93
C ASN A 206 8.33 5.18 6.96
N ILE A 207 8.82 4.74 5.80
CA ILE A 207 9.92 3.77 5.70
C ILE A 207 11.12 4.23 6.53
N ARG A 208 11.60 5.47 6.31
CA ARG A 208 12.74 6.03 7.05
C ARG A 208 12.50 6.06 8.56
N LYS A 209 11.31 6.48 8.98
CA LYS A 209 10.91 6.51 10.40
C LYS A 209 11.00 5.11 11.01
N LYS A 210 10.46 4.09 10.33
CA LYS A 210 10.48 2.68 10.78
C LYS A 210 11.89 2.09 10.79
N MET A 211 12.74 2.51 9.87
CA MET A 211 14.16 2.14 9.83
C MET A 211 15.02 2.91 10.86
N GLY A 212 14.43 3.80 11.67
CA GLY A 212 15.17 4.60 12.66
C GLY A 212 16.04 5.69 12.06
N VAL A 213 15.82 6.09 10.81
CA VAL A 213 16.59 7.12 10.10
C VAL A 213 16.03 8.50 10.42
N THR A 214 16.91 9.40 10.89
CA THR A 214 16.52 10.79 11.20
C THR A 214 16.38 11.65 9.94
N PRO A 215 15.57 12.72 9.98
CA PRO A 215 15.42 13.63 8.84
C PRO A 215 16.77 14.23 8.41
N GLY A 216 17.10 14.09 7.12
CA GLY A 216 18.37 14.57 6.55
C GLY A 216 19.51 13.54 6.55
N GLU A 217 19.39 12.45 7.27
CA GLU A 217 20.38 11.37 7.29
C GLU A 217 20.32 10.55 5.98
N LYS A 218 21.50 10.23 5.44
CA LYS A 218 21.66 9.46 4.20
C LYS A 218 22.16 8.04 4.48
N ARG A 219 21.51 7.35 5.42
CA ARG A 219 22.03 6.06 5.89
C ARG A 219 21.84 4.92 4.90
N TYR A 220 20.62 4.76 4.34
CA TYR A 220 20.30 3.66 3.42
C TYR A 220 19.79 4.17 2.07
N ILE A 221 19.03 5.27 2.09
CA ILE A 221 18.35 5.79 0.92
C ILE A 221 18.65 7.29 0.79
N VAL A 222 19.19 7.66 -0.37
CA VAL A 222 19.49 9.05 -0.73
C VAL A 222 18.34 9.61 -1.56
N ASN A 223 18.00 10.88 -1.30
CA ASN A 223 17.06 11.64 -2.13
C ASN A 223 17.84 12.37 -3.23
N GLU A 224 17.60 11.99 -4.46
CA GLU A 224 18.14 12.69 -5.64
C GLU A 224 17.14 13.78 -6.04
N LEU A 225 17.43 15.01 -5.60
CA LEU A 225 16.52 16.15 -5.69
C LEU A 225 15.96 16.35 -7.10
N GLY A 226 14.64 16.42 -7.18
CA GLY A 226 13.92 16.59 -8.46
C GLY A 226 13.88 15.34 -9.35
N VAL A 227 14.59 14.28 -9.02
CA VAL A 227 14.73 13.06 -9.83
C VAL A 227 14.03 11.87 -9.20
N GLY A 228 14.40 11.48 -7.96
CA GLY A 228 13.88 10.29 -7.33
C GLY A 228 14.68 9.86 -6.11
N TYR A 229 14.88 8.56 -5.96
CA TYR A 229 15.60 7.95 -4.84
C TYR A 229 16.64 6.96 -5.31
N ARG A 230 17.70 6.80 -4.51
CA ARG A 230 18.74 5.80 -4.71
C ARG A 230 18.99 5.07 -3.38
N MET A 231 18.93 3.75 -3.40
CA MET A 231 19.40 2.93 -2.30
C MET A 231 20.92 2.76 -2.42
N LEU A 232 21.64 2.92 -1.31
CA LEU A 232 23.08 2.74 -1.26
C LEU A 232 23.46 1.25 -1.39
N ALA A 233 24.62 0.97 -1.97
CA ALA A 233 25.23 -0.35 -2.11
C ALA A 233 26.65 -0.35 -1.56
N GLU A 234 27.25 -1.53 -1.35
CA GLU A 234 28.55 -1.70 -0.68
C GLU A 234 29.75 -1.01 -1.36
N ASP A 235 29.62 -0.61 -2.63
CA ASP A 235 30.72 -0.03 -3.41
C ASP A 235 30.74 1.52 -3.40
N GLU A 236 29.96 2.18 -2.54
CA GLU A 236 29.88 3.64 -2.48
C GLU A 236 30.47 4.16 -1.14
N GLU A 237 31.81 4.33 -1.10
CA GLU A 237 32.52 5.22 -0.17
C GLU A 237 32.63 6.64 -0.72
#